data_9cdd619164c2e13c35e067c27b7603c9
#
_entry.id   9cdd619164c2e13c35e067c27b7603c9
#
_cell.length_a   1.000
_cell.length_b   1.000
_cell.length_c   1.000
_cell.angle_alpha   90.00
_cell.angle_beta   90.00
_cell.angle_gamma   90.00
#
_symmetry.space_group_name_H-M   'P 1'
#
loop_
_entity.id
_entity.type
_entity.pdbx_description
1 polymer ?
#
loop_
_entity_poly.entity_id
_entity_poly.type
_entity_poly.pdbx_seq_one_letter_code
_entity_poly.pdbx_strand_id
1 'polypeptide(L)'
;MSGIAHLLLKKGIKVSGSDLKENKAISGLKSLGASIFIGHDAGNIAGCDVAVYSSAIKSDNPEFAAAVKANIPVIKRAQALAELMEDKTVITVTGSHGKTTTTSLAAYLLLEAGLSPTMAIGGILKNINQNASQGKSKYFVAEADESDGSFLYYHPAYSIITNIDYEHMDYYRNFESVLAAYQEFIDQTAPQGCLFCCSDDENLMRLAKAYNGKMVSFGLKEKAEIQARNIKIDGLASDFEVFWKDKFLARFHLALGGEHNISNALSVAALGLELKIPLEVIAKAFAGYKGAGRRLEIKFQDKDFTVIDDYAHHPTEIRATLAALKHMHSSRIVAVFQPHRYSRTQLLLEEFGRCFAQADVVVLTDIYPASEPAIPGITAELVLEKIKFNFPDKIVKSASKEQIPALVLGILDPGDTLVMLGAGDIIKVSDVVVEELKKTR
;
A
#
# COMPACT_ATOMS: atom_id res chain seq x y z
N MET A 1 -7.37 5.05 10.99
CA MET A 1 -8.22 5.19 12.19
C MET A 1 -9.40 4.22 12.17
N SER A 2 -10.23 4.18 11.11
CA SER A 2 -11.45 3.34 11.08
C SER A 2 -11.23 1.85 11.37
N GLY A 3 -10.13 1.25 10.89
CA GLY A 3 -9.80 -0.14 11.19
C GLY A 3 -9.56 -0.41 12.68
N ILE A 4 -8.84 0.48 13.38
CA ILE A 4 -8.61 0.36 14.83
C ILE A 4 -9.93 0.53 15.58
N ALA A 5 -10.73 1.56 15.22
CA ALA A 5 -12.06 1.76 15.81
C ALA A 5 -12.95 0.52 15.64
N HIS A 6 -12.93 -0.11 14.45
CA HIS A 6 -13.63 -1.36 14.18
C HIS A 6 -13.18 -2.50 15.12
N LEU A 7 -11.86 -2.70 15.27
CA LEU A 7 -11.31 -3.75 16.14
C LEU A 7 -11.66 -3.51 17.62
N LEU A 8 -11.58 -2.27 18.08
CA LEU A 8 -11.97 -1.89 19.46
C LEU A 8 -13.44 -2.18 19.72
N LEU A 9 -14.35 -1.77 18.80
CA LEU A 9 -15.78 -2.07 18.89
C LEU A 9 -16.06 -3.58 18.95
N LYS A 10 -15.35 -4.39 18.13
CA LYS A 10 -15.47 -5.85 18.15
C LYS A 10 -14.97 -6.49 19.45
N LYS A 11 -14.04 -5.84 20.17
CA LYS A 11 -13.62 -6.20 21.53
C LYS A 11 -14.61 -5.72 22.61
N GLY A 12 -15.69 -5.04 22.25
CA GLY A 12 -16.69 -4.50 23.20
C GLY A 12 -16.29 -3.18 23.85
N ILE A 13 -15.24 -2.53 23.36
CA ILE A 13 -14.80 -1.21 23.86
C ILE A 13 -15.68 -0.14 23.23
N LYS A 14 -16.16 0.80 24.05
CA LYS A 14 -16.91 1.95 23.54
C LYS A 14 -15.98 2.86 22.75
N VAL A 15 -16.41 3.25 21.56
CA VAL A 15 -15.62 4.12 20.68
C VAL A 15 -16.44 5.36 20.32
N SER A 16 -15.84 6.52 20.54
CA SER A 16 -16.25 7.79 19.94
C SER A 16 -15.11 8.32 19.05
N GLY A 17 -15.42 9.23 18.15
CA GLY A 17 -14.42 9.83 17.29
C GLY A 17 -14.99 10.96 16.44
N SER A 18 -14.11 11.64 15.71
CA SER A 18 -14.47 12.73 14.80
C SER A 18 -13.77 12.61 13.45
N ASP A 19 -14.36 13.18 12.43
CA ASP A 19 -13.78 13.34 11.10
C ASP A 19 -14.34 14.62 10.46
N LEU A 20 -13.64 15.18 9.49
CA LEU A 20 -14.07 16.40 8.80
C LEU A 20 -15.26 16.17 7.87
N LYS A 21 -15.43 14.94 7.35
CA LYS A 21 -16.47 14.61 6.35
C LYS A 21 -17.05 13.22 6.56
N GLU A 22 -18.33 13.08 6.32
CA GLU A 22 -19.01 11.77 6.25
C GLU A 22 -18.41 10.91 5.12
N ASN A 23 -18.26 9.61 5.38
CA ASN A 23 -17.78 8.62 4.40
C ASN A 23 -18.29 7.22 4.76
N LYS A 24 -18.10 6.25 3.86
CA LYS A 24 -18.57 4.86 4.06
C LYS A 24 -17.99 4.20 5.33
N ALA A 25 -16.75 4.53 5.71
CA ALA A 25 -16.15 3.95 6.92
C ALA A 25 -16.83 4.48 8.19
N ILE A 26 -17.16 5.77 8.22
CA ILE A 26 -17.91 6.40 9.32
C ILE A 26 -19.30 5.76 9.45
N SER A 27 -20.05 5.63 8.34
CA SER A 27 -21.36 5.00 8.35
C SER A 27 -21.28 3.55 8.87
N GLY A 28 -20.24 2.81 8.48
CA GLY A 28 -19.97 1.46 9.00
C GLY A 28 -19.68 1.43 10.50
N LEU A 29 -18.89 2.37 11.03
CA LEU A 29 -18.61 2.47 12.46
C LEU A 29 -19.87 2.85 13.28
N LYS A 30 -20.67 3.80 12.79
CA LYS A 30 -21.96 4.16 13.42
C LYS A 30 -22.91 2.97 13.50
N SER A 31 -22.99 2.14 12.46
CA SER A 31 -23.80 0.91 12.48
C SER A 31 -23.31 -0.14 13.48
N LEU A 32 -22.03 -0.08 13.88
CA LEU A 32 -21.44 -0.93 14.92
C LEU A 32 -21.55 -0.31 16.34
N GLY A 33 -22.19 0.85 16.48
CA GLY A 33 -22.41 1.51 17.77
C GLY A 33 -21.38 2.57 18.16
N ALA A 34 -20.52 3.02 17.23
CA ALA A 34 -19.63 4.14 17.50
C ALA A 34 -20.37 5.49 17.47
N SER A 35 -19.99 6.40 18.36
CA SER A 35 -20.44 7.79 18.34
C SER A 35 -19.47 8.64 17.52
N ILE A 36 -19.84 8.99 16.27
CA ILE A 36 -18.98 9.74 15.38
C ILE A 36 -19.52 11.15 15.11
N PHE A 37 -18.71 12.14 15.37
CA PHE A 37 -18.97 13.57 15.15
C PHE A 37 -18.38 14.03 13.81
N ILE A 38 -19.03 14.99 13.17
CA ILE A 38 -18.47 15.65 11.98
C ILE A 38 -17.98 17.04 12.39
N GLY A 39 -16.71 17.28 12.13
CA GLY A 39 -15.97 18.42 12.66
C GLY A 39 -15.24 18.12 13.97
N HIS A 40 -14.24 18.93 14.29
CA HIS A 40 -13.44 18.82 15.50
C HIS A 40 -13.92 19.84 16.53
N ASP A 41 -14.28 19.38 17.74
CA ASP A 41 -14.70 20.20 18.86
C ASP A 41 -14.16 19.64 20.18
N ALA A 42 -13.75 20.52 21.09
CA ALA A 42 -13.24 20.13 22.39
C ALA A 42 -14.21 19.27 23.23
N GLY A 43 -15.51 19.41 23.01
CA GLY A 43 -16.54 18.62 23.69
C GLY A 43 -16.61 17.17 23.24
N ASN A 44 -16.09 16.83 22.06
CA ASN A 44 -16.15 15.48 21.51
C ASN A 44 -15.35 14.44 22.33
N ILE A 45 -14.41 14.89 23.19
CA ILE A 45 -13.60 14.03 24.07
C ILE A 45 -14.25 13.77 25.44
N ALA A 46 -15.46 14.28 25.68
CA ALA A 46 -16.12 14.13 26.97
C ALA A 46 -16.36 12.64 27.29
N GLY A 47 -15.87 12.20 28.46
CA GLY A 47 -16.00 10.82 28.92
C GLY A 47 -15.07 9.82 28.23
N CYS A 48 -14.05 10.27 27.52
CA CYS A 48 -12.99 9.41 26.98
C CYS A 48 -11.96 9.07 28.05
N ASP A 49 -11.56 7.79 28.13
CA ASP A 49 -10.47 7.31 28.98
C ASP A 49 -9.09 7.47 28.29
N VAL A 50 -9.08 7.35 26.94
CA VAL A 50 -7.89 7.46 26.09
C VAL A 50 -8.24 8.15 24.78
N ALA A 51 -7.44 9.10 24.34
CA ALA A 51 -7.54 9.72 23.02
C ALA A 51 -6.50 9.14 22.05
N VAL A 52 -6.97 8.63 20.91
CA VAL A 52 -6.10 8.08 19.86
C VAL A 52 -6.09 9.00 18.65
N TYR A 53 -4.91 9.42 18.19
CA TYR A 53 -4.79 10.34 17.07
C TYR A 53 -3.92 9.78 15.94
N SER A 54 -4.17 10.24 14.71
CA SER A 54 -3.32 9.98 13.56
C SER A 54 -2.27 11.07 13.38
N SER A 55 -1.18 10.77 12.65
CA SER A 55 -0.13 11.73 12.32
C SER A 55 -0.63 12.97 11.55
N ALA A 56 -1.83 12.91 10.96
CA ALA A 56 -2.47 14.06 10.31
C ALA A 56 -3.02 15.12 11.30
N ILE A 57 -3.21 14.77 12.57
CA ILE A 57 -3.72 15.68 13.61
C ILE A 57 -2.55 16.44 14.23
N LYS A 58 -2.64 17.77 14.21
CA LYS A 58 -1.65 18.66 14.79
C LYS A 58 -2.01 19.01 16.24
N SER A 59 -1.06 19.54 17.00
CA SER A 59 -1.22 19.92 18.41
C SER A 59 -2.23 21.05 18.67
N ASP A 60 -2.56 21.84 17.65
CA ASP A 60 -3.58 22.89 17.69
C ASP A 60 -5.01 22.40 17.46
N ASN A 61 -5.19 21.10 17.18
CA ASN A 61 -6.51 20.50 17.08
C ASN A 61 -7.26 20.64 18.42
N PRO A 62 -8.54 21.12 18.44
CA PRO A 62 -9.27 21.40 19.68
C PRO A 62 -9.48 20.14 20.54
N GLU A 63 -9.66 18.97 19.96
CA GLU A 63 -9.81 17.71 20.70
C GLU A 63 -8.49 17.25 21.31
N PHE A 64 -7.38 17.37 20.56
CA PHE A 64 -6.05 17.06 21.06
C PHE A 64 -5.69 17.97 22.24
N ALA A 65 -5.87 19.30 22.08
CA ALA A 65 -5.58 20.27 23.13
C ALA A 65 -6.46 20.06 24.37
N ALA A 66 -7.75 19.74 24.17
CA ALA A 66 -8.66 19.47 25.28
C ALA A 66 -8.29 18.18 26.04
N ALA A 67 -7.89 17.10 25.33
CA ALA A 67 -7.46 15.85 25.96
C ALA A 67 -6.21 16.08 26.83
N VAL A 68 -5.20 16.79 26.31
CA VAL A 68 -4.00 17.15 27.08
C VAL A 68 -4.34 17.97 28.31
N LYS A 69 -5.23 18.98 28.17
CA LYS A 69 -5.68 19.83 29.27
C LYS A 69 -6.43 19.05 30.35
N ALA A 70 -7.21 18.03 29.95
CA ALA A 70 -7.95 17.17 30.85
C ALA A 70 -7.12 16.02 31.45
N ASN A 71 -5.81 15.95 31.16
CA ASN A 71 -4.91 14.85 31.53
C ASN A 71 -5.41 13.47 31.04
N ILE A 72 -6.15 13.42 29.94
CA ILE A 72 -6.52 12.17 29.26
C ILE A 72 -5.27 11.68 28.51
N PRO A 73 -4.86 10.41 28.65
CA PRO A 73 -3.77 9.83 27.87
C PRO A 73 -4.00 10.01 26.37
N VAL A 74 -3.01 10.58 25.67
CA VAL A 74 -3.05 10.82 24.22
C VAL A 74 -2.01 9.93 23.57
N ILE A 75 -2.45 8.94 22.78
CA ILE A 75 -1.57 7.96 22.16
C ILE A 75 -1.67 7.98 20.63
N LYS A 76 -0.58 7.65 19.96
CA LYS A 76 -0.56 7.55 18.51
C LYS A 76 -1.37 6.35 18.02
N ARG A 77 -1.87 6.42 16.80
CA ARG A 77 -2.55 5.30 16.09
C ARG A 77 -1.78 3.99 16.19
N ALA A 78 -0.45 4.03 16.02
CA ALA A 78 0.40 2.84 16.05
C ALA A 78 0.51 2.22 17.45
N GLN A 79 0.54 3.04 18.50
CA GLN A 79 0.52 2.56 19.89
C GLN A 79 -0.80 1.83 20.20
N ALA A 80 -1.93 2.42 19.81
CA ALA A 80 -3.22 1.77 19.98
C ALA A 80 -3.33 0.45 19.18
N LEU A 81 -2.68 0.36 18.02
CA LEU A 81 -2.63 -0.88 17.26
C LEU A 81 -1.70 -1.90 17.91
N ALA A 82 -0.57 -1.46 18.48
CA ALA A 82 0.33 -2.34 19.24
C ALA A 82 -0.35 -2.98 20.46
N GLU A 83 -1.15 -2.23 21.21
CA GLU A 83 -1.95 -2.76 22.32
C GLU A 83 -2.97 -3.81 21.85
N LEU A 84 -3.54 -3.65 20.65
CA LEU A 84 -4.43 -4.67 20.07
C LEU A 84 -3.70 -5.95 19.65
N MET A 85 -2.37 -5.88 19.50
CA MET A 85 -1.48 -7.00 19.16
C MET A 85 -0.98 -7.77 20.38
N GLU A 86 -1.12 -7.23 21.58
CA GLU A 86 -0.73 -7.94 22.81
C GLU A 86 -1.34 -9.33 22.87
N ASP A 87 -0.59 -10.30 23.37
CA ASP A 87 -0.97 -11.73 23.46
C ASP A 87 -1.25 -12.39 22.09
N LYS A 88 -0.84 -11.77 20.97
CA LYS A 88 -1.00 -12.32 19.63
C LYS A 88 0.34 -12.75 19.03
N THR A 89 0.28 -13.74 18.15
CA THR A 89 1.38 -14.04 17.23
C THR A 89 1.31 -13.05 16.08
N VAL A 90 2.10 -11.98 16.19
CA VAL A 90 2.06 -10.85 15.25
C VAL A 90 2.85 -11.16 14.00
N ILE A 91 2.25 -10.93 12.85
CA ILE A 91 2.84 -11.00 11.52
C ILE A 91 2.79 -9.59 10.95
N THR A 92 3.94 -8.97 10.72
CA THR A 92 4.02 -7.63 10.14
C THR A 92 4.58 -7.68 8.74
N VAL A 93 4.14 -6.72 7.93
CA VAL A 93 4.72 -6.45 6.61
C VAL A 93 5.10 -4.98 6.54
N THR A 94 6.37 -4.72 6.27
CA THR A 94 6.92 -3.38 6.04
C THR A 94 7.78 -3.33 4.79
N GLY A 95 8.30 -2.16 4.47
CA GLY A 95 9.11 -1.87 3.30
C GLY A 95 8.58 -0.65 2.55
N SER A 96 9.40 0.03 1.79
CA SER A 96 8.98 1.23 1.08
C SER A 96 7.81 0.95 0.12
N HIS A 97 7.87 -0.16 -0.62
CA HIS A 97 6.86 -0.55 -1.61
C HIS A 97 6.33 -1.96 -1.36
N GLY A 98 5.08 -2.22 -1.80
CA GLY A 98 4.47 -3.55 -1.75
C GLY A 98 3.78 -3.92 -0.42
N LYS A 99 3.87 -3.10 0.64
CA LYS A 99 3.29 -3.36 1.96
C LYS A 99 1.84 -3.86 1.90
N THR A 100 0.95 -3.04 1.36
CA THR A 100 -0.50 -3.31 1.34
C THR A 100 -0.85 -4.59 0.58
N THR A 101 -0.21 -4.80 -0.58
CA THR A 101 -0.41 -6.02 -1.39
C THR A 101 0.05 -7.25 -0.63
N THR A 102 1.24 -7.21 -0.04
CA THR A 102 1.80 -8.33 0.71
C THR A 102 1.01 -8.62 1.99
N THR A 103 0.65 -7.58 2.76
CA THR A 103 -0.16 -7.74 3.99
C THR A 103 -1.52 -8.33 3.68
N SER A 104 -2.19 -7.85 2.62
CA SER A 104 -3.50 -8.36 2.25
C SER A 104 -3.44 -9.78 1.69
N LEU A 105 -2.39 -10.14 0.94
CA LEU A 105 -2.18 -11.51 0.46
C LEU A 105 -1.86 -12.46 1.62
N ALA A 106 -1.03 -12.05 2.59
CA ALA A 106 -0.75 -12.82 3.80
C ALA A 106 -2.01 -13.05 4.64
N ALA A 107 -2.81 -12.00 4.84
CA ALA A 107 -4.08 -12.10 5.54
C ALA A 107 -5.05 -13.07 4.82
N TYR A 108 -5.14 -12.98 3.49
CA TYR A 108 -5.97 -13.85 2.69
C TYR A 108 -5.48 -15.31 2.73
N LEU A 109 -4.17 -15.55 2.67
CA LEU A 109 -3.59 -16.89 2.84
C LEU A 109 -4.02 -17.51 4.17
N LEU A 110 -3.91 -16.76 5.28
CA LEU A 110 -4.31 -17.28 6.59
C LEU A 110 -5.83 -17.55 6.68
N LEU A 111 -6.66 -16.75 5.99
CA LEU A 111 -8.09 -17.02 5.87
C LEU A 111 -8.36 -18.31 5.11
N GLU A 112 -7.74 -18.51 3.95
CA GLU A 112 -7.86 -19.74 3.14
C GLU A 112 -7.35 -21.00 3.88
N ALA A 113 -6.35 -20.82 4.73
CA ALA A 113 -5.85 -21.86 5.62
C ALA A 113 -6.76 -22.14 6.83
N GLY A 114 -7.89 -21.46 6.98
CA GLY A 114 -8.81 -21.60 8.11
C GLY A 114 -8.29 -21.04 9.43
N LEU A 115 -7.19 -20.26 9.40
CA LEU A 115 -6.54 -19.74 10.60
C LEU A 115 -7.22 -18.51 11.21
N SER A 116 -8.23 -17.94 10.55
CA SER A 116 -9.05 -16.82 11.07
C SER A 116 -8.25 -15.73 11.80
N PRO A 117 -7.29 -15.04 11.14
CA PRO A 117 -6.45 -14.02 11.78
C PRO A 117 -7.25 -12.74 12.09
N THR A 118 -6.87 -12.00 13.12
CA THR A 118 -7.16 -10.57 13.19
C THR A 118 -6.28 -9.87 12.18
N MET A 119 -6.80 -8.86 11.47
CA MET A 119 -6.04 -8.16 10.45
C MET A 119 -6.26 -6.65 10.50
N ALA A 120 -5.18 -5.90 10.19
CA ALA A 120 -5.17 -4.45 9.99
C ALA A 120 -4.31 -4.11 8.78
N ILE A 121 -4.95 -3.78 7.66
CA ILE A 121 -4.34 -3.60 6.34
C ILE A 121 -4.46 -2.12 5.94
N GLY A 122 -3.48 -1.57 5.24
CA GLY A 122 -3.50 -0.20 4.73
C GLY A 122 -4.54 0.07 3.65
N GLY A 123 -5.03 -0.98 2.98
CA GLY A 123 -6.05 -0.93 1.93
C GLY A 123 -7.17 -1.95 2.14
N ILE A 124 -8.20 -1.89 1.32
CA ILE A 124 -9.33 -2.83 1.36
C ILE A 124 -8.92 -4.14 0.68
N LEU A 125 -8.91 -5.24 1.41
CA LEU A 125 -8.80 -6.58 0.84
C LEU A 125 -10.09 -6.92 0.10
N LYS A 126 -10.04 -7.00 -1.23
CA LYS A 126 -11.24 -7.16 -2.08
C LYS A 126 -11.97 -8.48 -1.86
N ASN A 127 -11.27 -9.53 -1.46
CA ASN A 127 -11.87 -10.84 -1.17
C ASN A 127 -12.94 -10.79 -0.09
N ILE A 128 -12.82 -9.89 0.87
CA ILE A 128 -13.75 -9.73 2.00
C ILE A 128 -14.32 -8.30 2.13
N ASN A 129 -13.89 -7.39 1.25
CA ASN A 129 -14.28 -5.98 1.22
C ASN A 129 -14.07 -5.24 2.57
N GLN A 130 -12.94 -5.53 3.25
CA GLN A 130 -12.57 -4.94 4.53
C GLN A 130 -11.07 -4.63 4.59
N ASN A 131 -10.70 -3.62 5.37
CA ASN A 131 -9.30 -3.30 5.68
C ASN A 131 -8.91 -3.71 7.11
N ALA A 132 -9.87 -4.07 7.95
CA ALA A 132 -9.66 -4.61 9.29
C ALA A 132 -10.75 -5.60 9.63
N SER A 133 -10.40 -6.68 10.31
CA SER A 133 -11.33 -7.70 10.77
C SER A 133 -10.82 -8.38 12.04
N GLN A 134 -11.70 -8.59 13.00
CA GLN A 134 -11.41 -9.36 14.21
C GLN A 134 -11.46 -10.86 13.89
N GLY A 135 -10.34 -11.54 14.06
CA GLY A 135 -10.26 -13.00 13.93
C GLY A 135 -10.41 -13.73 15.28
N LYS A 136 -10.51 -15.06 15.19
CA LYS A 136 -10.67 -15.93 16.37
C LYS A 136 -9.37 -16.58 16.82
N SER A 137 -8.32 -16.52 16.00
CA SER A 137 -7.04 -17.17 16.31
C SER A 137 -6.07 -16.27 17.07
N LYS A 138 -4.92 -16.85 17.38
CA LYS A 138 -3.78 -16.12 17.96
C LYS A 138 -3.08 -15.20 16.95
N TYR A 139 -3.31 -15.34 15.66
CA TYR A 139 -2.60 -14.57 14.63
C TYR A 139 -3.17 -13.16 14.47
N PHE A 140 -2.25 -12.21 14.33
CA PHE A 140 -2.55 -10.83 13.98
C PHE A 140 -1.68 -10.42 12.79
N VAL A 141 -2.30 -10.12 11.65
CA VAL A 141 -1.60 -9.65 10.44
C VAL A 141 -1.76 -8.15 10.32
N ALA A 142 -0.65 -7.42 10.30
CA ALA A 142 -0.67 -5.96 10.24
C ALA A 142 0.32 -5.39 9.22
N GLU A 143 -0.10 -4.34 8.55
CA GLU A 143 0.79 -3.45 7.81
C GLU A 143 1.56 -2.57 8.81
N ALA A 144 2.87 -2.58 8.70
CA ALA A 144 3.77 -1.81 9.56
C ALA A 144 4.34 -0.63 8.75
N ASP A 145 3.90 0.57 9.09
CA ASP A 145 4.19 1.80 8.34
C ASP A 145 5.47 2.44 8.89
N GLU A 146 6.49 2.53 8.03
CA GLU A 146 7.78 3.15 8.34
C GLU A 146 7.76 4.67 8.22
N SER A 147 6.77 5.25 7.53
CA SER A 147 6.77 6.65 7.07
C SER A 147 6.91 7.70 8.19
N ASP A 148 6.51 7.36 9.41
CA ASP A 148 6.59 8.21 10.61
C ASP A 148 7.21 7.48 11.82
N GLY A 149 7.95 6.40 11.56
CA GLY A 149 8.54 5.54 12.59
C GLY A 149 7.52 4.71 13.37
N SER A 150 6.26 4.69 12.94
CA SER A 150 5.16 3.97 13.62
C SER A 150 5.40 2.47 13.73
N PHE A 151 6.11 1.87 12.78
CA PHE A 151 6.41 0.43 12.79
C PHE A 151 7.28 0.00 14.00
N LEU A 152 8.03 0.92 14.61
CA LEU A 152 8.87 0.66 15.79
C LEU A 152 8.08 0.42 17.09
N TYR A 153 6.77 0.60 17.07
CA TYR A 153 5.93 0.22 18.21
C TYR A 153 5.57 -1.28 18.22
N TYR A 154 5.88 -2.03 17.13
CA TYR A 154 5.46 -3.41 16.99
C TYR A 154 6.59 -4.39 17.33
N HIS A 155 6.24 -5.49 17.99
CA HIS A 155 7.16 -6.59 18.33
C HIS A 155 6.68 -7.89 17.67
N PRO A 156 6.94 -8.05 16.35
CA PRO A 156 6.41 -9.15 15.59
C PRO A 156 7.13 -10.48 15.89
N ALA A 157 6.37 -11.58 15.81
CA ALA A 157 6.94 -12.92 15.71
C ALA A 157 7.45 -13.21 14.29
N TYR A 158 6.76 -12.65 13.28
CA TYR A 158 7.08 -12.82 11.88
C TYR A 158 7.11 -11.45 11.19
N SER A 159 8.24 -11.11 10.60
CA SER A 159 8.43 -9.85 9.87
C SER A 159 8.71 -10.11 8.40
N ILE A 160 7.92 -9.53 7.52
CA ILE A 160 8.23 -9.48 6.08
C ILE A 160 8.69 -8.07 5.76
N ILE A 161 9.90 -7.95 5.17
CA ILE A 161 10.44 -6.68 4.69
C ILE A 161 10.63 -6.80 3.17
N THR A 162 9.89 -6.00 2.42
CA THR A 162 9.84 -6.12 0.96
C THR A 162 11.01 -5.44 0.27
N ASN A 163 11.36 -4.22 0.68
CA ASN A 163 12.47 -3.42 0.14
C ASN A 163 12.69 -2.17 0.99
N ILE A 164 13.82 -1.50 0.79
CA ILE A 164 14.15 -0.20 1.40
C ILE A 164 14.55 0.77 0.28
N ASP A 165 13.72 1.77 0.03
CA ASP A 165 13.96 2.80 -1.00
C ASP A 165 14.15 4.18 -0.35
N TYR A 166 14.63 5.15 -1.14
CA TYR A 166 14.86 6.52 -0.72
C TYR A 166 13.53 7.28 -0.61
N GLU A 167 12.81 7.05 0.49
CA GLU A 167 11.49 7.63 0.76
C GLU A 167 11.40 8.21 2.17
N HIS A 168 10.38 9.03 2.43
CA HIS A 168 10.09 9.62 3.75
C HIS A 168 11.20 10.52 4.33
N MET A 169 11.93 11.24 3.46
CA MET A 169 13.00 12.14 3.88
C MET A 169 12.49 13.36 4.67
N ASP A 170 11.22 13.69 4.57
CA ASP A 170 10.54 14.67 5.41
C ASP A 170 10.53 14.28 6.89
N TYR A 171 10.51 12.99 7.19
CA TYR A 171 10.59 12.44 8.55
C TYR A 171 12.03 12.08 8.94
N TYR A 172 12.72 11.29 8.12
CA TYR A 172 14.04 10.73 8.46
C TYR A 172 15.22 11.68 8.18
N ARG A 173 15.04 12.70 7.33
CA ARG A 173 16.04 13.68 6.91
C ARG A 173 17.17 13.15 6.02
N ASN A 174 17.63 11.93 6.21
CA ASN A 174 18.66 11.27 5.41
C ASN A 174 18.43 9.76 5.35
N PHE A 175 19.08 9.10 4.40
CA PHE A 175 18.89 7.68 4.15
C PHE A 175 19.49 6.79 5.26
N GLU A 176 20.55 7.23 5.92
CA GLU A 176 21.16 6.54 7.05
C GLU A 176 20.18 6.40 8.21
N SER A 177 19.36 7.42 8.46
CA SER A 177 18.29 7.37 9.47
C SER A 177 17.18 6.39 9.10
N VAL A 178 16.85 6.24 7.80
CA VAL A 178 15.94 5.18 7.32
C VAL A 178 16.53 3.82 7.62
N LEU A 179 17.79 3.59 7.24
CA LEU A 179 18.48 2.31 7.48
C LEU A 179 18.57 1.98 8.96
N ALA A 180 18.85 2.97 9.82
CA ALA A 180 18.88 2.77 11.28
C ALA A 180 17.51 2.35 11.83
N ALA A 181 16.41 2.97 11.37
CA ALA A 181 15.07 2.59 11.79
C ALA A 181 14.69 1.17 11.33
N TYR A 182 15.06 0.78 10.11
CA TYR A 182 14.87 -0.60 9.65
C TYR A 182 15.71 -1.59 10.44
N GLN A 183 16.96 -1.24 10.83
CA GLN A 183 17.77 -2.10 11.69
C GLN A 183 17.07 -2.31 13.04
N GLU A 184 16.59 -1.23 13.69
CA GLU A 184 15.86 -1.31 14.94
C GLU A 184 14.60 -2.22 14.81
N PHE A 185 13.85 -2.08 13.70
CA PHE A 185 12.70 -2.93 13.44
C PHE A 185 13.08 -4.40 13.24
N ILE A 186 14.18 -4.68 12.52
CA ILE A 186 14.71 -6.04 12.35
C ILE A 186 15.02 -6.65 13.71
N ASP A 187 15.69 -5.90 14.58
CA ASP A 187 16.10 -6.34 15.94
C ASP A 187 14.91 -6.60 16.86
N GLN A 188 13.76 -5.98 16.60
CA GLN A 188 12.50 -6.21 17.32
C GLN A 188 11.78 -7.50 16.89
N THR A 189 12.16 -8.13 15.77
CA THR A 189 11.59 -9.42 15.38
C THR A 189 11.99 -10.48 16.38
N ALA A 190 11.00 -11.20 16.94
CA ALA A 190 11.23 -12.17 18.00
C ALA A 190 12.21 -13.27 17.57
N PRO A 191 13.26 -13.60 18.36
CA PRO A 191 14.28 -14.59 17.98
C PRO A 191 13.72 -15.98 17.66
N GLN A 192 12.61 -16.36 18.29
CA GLN A 192 11.89 -17.63 18.05
C GLN A 192 10.96 -17.58 16.82
N GLY A 193 10.82 -16.42 16.19
CA GLY A 193 10.03 -16.21 15.00
C GLY A 193 10.84 -16.34 13.71
N CYS A 194 10.49 -15.56 12.70
CA CYS A 194 11.22 -15.54 11.43
C CYS A 194 11.16 -14.17 10.77
N LEU A 195 12.31 -13.72 10.27
CA LEU A 195 12.47 -12.57 9.43
C LEU A 195 12.49 -13.00 7.96
N PHE A 196 11.64 -12.42 7.12
CA PHE A 196 11.61 -12.65 5.67
C PHE A 196 12.11 -11.40 4.95
N CYS A 197 13.23 -11.52 4.21
CA CYS A 197 13.89 -10.42 3.54
C CYS A 197 13.99 -10.62 2.03
N CYS A 198 13.70 -9.57 1.26
CA CYS A 198 13.93 -9.57 -0.18
C CYS A 198 15.43 -9.56 -0.47
N SER A 199 15.95 -10.61 -1.14
CA SER A 199 17.36 -10.71 -1.53
C SER A 199 17.74 -9.79 -2.69
N ASP A 200 16.76 -9.29 -3.43
CA ASP A 200 16.98 -8.36 -4.53
C ASP A 200 17.26 -6.92 -4.04
N ASP A 201 17.17 -6.67 -2.73
CA ASP A 201 17.49 -5.40 -2.07
C ASP A 201 18.80 -5.52 -1.27
N GLU A 202 19.86 -4.89 -1.78
CA GLU A 202 21.19 -4.94 -1.16
C GLU A 202 21.25 -4.27 0.21
N ASN A 203 20.52 -3.16 0.41
CA ASN A 203 20.48 -2.45 1.68
C ASN A 203 19.82 -3.32 2.75
N LEU A 204 18.67 -3.90 2.42
CA LEU A 204 17.95 -4.81 3.32
C LEU A 204 18.80 -6.02 3.67
N MET A 205 19.44 -6.66 2.69
CA MET A 205 20.30 -7.82 2.94
C MET A 205 21.55 -7.49 3.76
N ARG A 206 22.09 -6.26 3.64
CA ARG A 206 23.18 -5.79 4.49
C ARG A 206 22.74 -5.66 5.95
N LEU A 207 21.57 -5.08 6.22
CA LEU A 207 21.01 -4.96 7.58
C LEU A 207 20.67 -6.33 8.16
N ALA A 208 20.03 -7.18 7.38
CA ALA A 208 19.58 -8.51 7.82
C ALA A 208 20.73 -9.45 8.24
N LYS A 209 21.96 -9.21 7.78
CA LYS A 209 23.16 -9.98 8.21
C LYS A 209 23.45 -9.89 9.71
N ALA A 210 23.04 -8.81 10.37
CA ALA A 210 23.24 -8.60 11.79
C ALA A 210 22.16 -9.31 12.65
N TYR A 211 21.08 -9.76 12.04
CA TYR A 211 20.00 -10.43 12.76
C TYR A 211 20.41 -11.84 13.21
N ASN A 212 20.26 -12.11 14.49
CA ASN A 212 20.68 -13.38 15.11
C ASN A 212 19.58 -14.45 15.15
N GLY A 213 18.35 -14.13 14.68
CA GLY A 213 17.23 -15.07 14.64
C GLY A 213 17.17 -15.84 13.31
N LYS A 214 16.07 -16.57 13.14
CA LYS A 214 15.79 -17.26 11.88
C LYS A 214 15.45 -16.25 10.78
N MET A 215 16.15 -16.33 9.65
CA MET A 215 15.88 -15.53 8.47
C MET A 215 15.64 -16.43 7.26
N VAL A 216 14.72 -16.04 6.42
CA VAL A 216 14.45 -16.64 5.10
C VAL A 216 14.50 -15.54 4.04
N SER A 217 15.40 -15.68 3.07
CA SER A 217 15.47 -14.75 1.94
C SER A 217 14.54 -15.18 0.80
N PHE A 218 13.93 -14.20 0.15
CA PHE A 218 13.11 -14.40 -1.06
C PHE A 218 13.51 -13.41 -2.15
N GLY A 219 13.36 -13.79 -3.41
CA GLY A 219 13.70 -12.92 -4.53
C GLY A 219 13.52 -13.57 -5.89
N LEU A 220 13.68 -12.77 -6.95
CA LEU A 220 13.55 -13.18 -8.34
C LEU A 220 14.93 -13.38 -8.99
N LYS A 221 15.93 -12.64 -8.52
CA LYS A 221 17.28 -12.65 -9.05
C LYS A 221 18.07 -13.81 -8.47
N GLU A 222 19.21 -13.58 -7.92
CA GLU A 222 20.07 -14.66 -7.45
C GLU A 222 20.03 -14.84 -5.94
N LYS A 223 20.43 -16.05 -5.46
CA LYS A 223 20.77 -16.36 -4.08
C LYS A 223 19.69 -16.11 -3.01
N ALA A 224 18.44 -16.37 -3.33
CA ALA A 224 17.39 -16.45 -2.33
C ALA A 224 17.16 -17.89 -1.89
N GLU A 225 16.74 -18.09 -0.63
CA GLU A 225 16.30 -19.41 -0.16
C GLU A 225 15.02 -19.85 -0.86
N ILE A 226 14.10 -18.90 -1.13
CA ILE A 226 12.91 -19.12 -1.94
C ILE A 226 12.95 -18.22 -3.18
N GLN A 227 12.86 -18.80 -4.36
CA GLN A 227 12.96 -18.12 -5.64
C GLN A 227 11.81 -18.49 -6.59
N ALA A 228 11.39 -17.51 -7.40
CA ALA A 228 10.58 -17.80 -8.58
C ALA A 228 11.47 -17.95 -9.81
N ARG A 229 11.16 -18.96 -10.64
CA ARG A 229 11.79 -19.21 -11.94
C ARG A 229 10.72 -19.52 -12.97
N ASN A 230 11.09 -19.51 -14.26
CA ASN A 230 10.16 -19.79 -15.37
C ASN A 230 8.90 -18.92 -15.32
N ILE A 231 9.11 -17.62 -15.04
CA ILE A 231 8.06 -16.62 -14.90
C ILE A 231 7.40 -16.36 -16.25
N LYS A 232 6.07 -16.39 -16.26
CA LYS A 232 5.22 -15.98 -17.38
C LYS A 232 4.19 -14.99 -16.84
N ILE A 233 4.17 -13.80 -17.41
CA ILE A 233 3.19 -12.76 -17.08
C ILE A 233 2.25 -12.65 -18.27
N ASP A 234 0.96 -12.86 -18.02
CA ASP A 234 -0.10 -12.73 -19.03
C ASP A 234 -1.20 -11.82 -18.47
N GLY A 235 -1.28 -10.63 -19.00
CA GLY A 235 -2.17 -9.60 -18.49
C GLY A 235 -1.90 -9.25 -17.03
N LEU A 236 -2.95 -9.27 -16.22
CA LEU A 236 -2.87 -9.07 -14.77
C LEU A 236 -2.75 -10.38 -13.99
N ALA A 237 -2.17 -11.42 -14.58
CA ALA A 237 -1.87 -12.68 -13.90
C ALA A 237 -0.41 -13.10 -14.15
N SER A 238 0.09 -13.95 -13.30
CA SER A 238 1.46 -14.46 -13.38
C SER A 238 1.50 -15.95 -13.04
N ASP A 239 2.18 -16.74 -13.89
CA ASP A 239 2.51 -18.13 -13.63
C ASP A 239 4.01 -18.25 -13.38
N PHE A 240 4.41 -18.95 -12.35
CA PHE A 240 5.82 -19.13 -12.01
C PHE A 240 6.06 -20.40 -11.20
N GLU A 241 7.30 -20.89 -11.29
CA GLU A 241 7.76 -22.03 -10.51
C GLU A 241 8.52 -21.56 -9.30
N VAL A 242 8.21 -22.14 -8.14
CA VAL A 242 8.86 -21.80 -6.87
C VAL A 242 9.86 -22.88 -6.50
N PHE A 243 11.04 -22.44 -6.13
CA PHE A 243 12.15 -23.26 -5.66
C PHE A 243 12.52 -22.89 -4.21
N TRP A 244 12.76 -23.88 -3.37
CA TRP A 244 13.30 -23.74 -2.04
C TRP A 244 14.71 -24.35 -2.00
N LYS A 245 15.74 -23.53 -1.79
CA LYS A 245 17.15 -23.96 -1.81
C LYS A 245 17.45 -24.81 -3.06
N ASP A 246 17.11 -24.28 -4.23
CA ASP A 246 17.25 -24.88 -5.55
C ASP A 246 16.41 -26.15 -5.83
N LYS A 247 15.60 -26.58 -4.87
CA LYS A 247 14.66 -27.70 -5.08
C LYS A 247 13.30 -27.17 -5.52
N PHE A 248 12.78 -27.67 -6.62
CA PHE A 248 11.42 -27.36 -7.07
C PHE A 248 10.40 -27.72 -5.99
N LEU A 249 9.51 -26.78 -5.67
CA LEU A 249 8.41 -26.99 -4.74
C LEU A 249 7.07 -27.11 -5.44
N ALA A 250 6.71 -26.11 -6.22
CA ALA A 250 5.39 -26.02 -6.85
C ALA A 250 5.41 -25.03 -8.01
N ARG A 251 4.36 -25.11 -8.86
CA ARG A 251 3.99 -24.05 -9.78
C ARG A 251 2.80 -23.30 -9.20
N PHE A 252 2.88 -21.98 -9.18
CA PHE A 252 1.81 -21.13 -8.72
C PHE A 252 1.25 -20.28 -9.87
N HIS A 253 -0.06 -20.09 -9.83
CA HIS A 253 -0.78 -19.06 -10.55
C HIS A 253 -1.14 -17.94 -9.55
N LEU A 254 -0.72 -16.73 -9.83
CA LEU A 254 -1.04 -15.53 -9.03
C LEU A 254 -1.97 -14.64 -9.85
N ALA A 255 -3.14 -14.31 -9.32
CA ALA A 255 -4.10 -13.42 -9.98
C ALA A 255 -3.68 -11.92 -9.90
N LEU A 256 -2.39 -11.67 -9.97
CA LEU A 256 -1.76 -10.35 -10.10
C LEU A 256 -0.60 -10.43 -11.10
N GLY A 257 -0.51 -9.44 -11.98
CA GLY A 257 0.60 -9.27 -12.92
C GLY A 257 1.76 -8.48 -12.32
N GLY A 258 2.94 -8.67 -12.92
CA GLY A 258 4.15 -7.92 -12.61
C GLY A 258 5.11 -8.62 -11.65
N GLU A 259 6.41 -8.51 -11.96
CA GLU A 259 7.49 -9.15 -11.18
C GLU A 259 7.47 -8.74 -9.70
N HIS A 260 7.17 -7.48 -9.40
CA HIS A 260 7.06 -7.00 -8.01
C HIS A 260 5.97 -7.73 -7.21
N ASN A 261 4.86 -8.12 -7.86
CA ASN A 261 3.80 -8.91 -7.21
C ASN A 261 4.21 -10.37 -7.02
N ILE A 262 5.02 -10.92 -7.94
CA ILE A 262 5.61 -12.25 -7.74
C ILE A 262 6.57 -12.24 -6.55
N SER A 263 7.43 -11.22 -6.42
CA SER A 263 8.31 -11.04 -5.25
C SER A 263 7.50 -10.93 -3.95
N ASN A 264 6.43 -10.13 -3.94
CA ASN A 264 5.52 -10.04 -2.80
C ASN A 264 4.90 -11.41 -2.47
N ALA A 265 4.47 -12.18 -3.47
CA ALA A 265 3.89 -13.51 -3.28
C ALA A 265 4.92 -14.53 -2.75
N LEU A 266 6.19 -14.46 -3.18
CA LEU A 266 7.25 -15.31 -2.63
C LEU A 266 7.43 -15.12 -1.13
N SER A 267 7.38 -13.89 -0.63
CA SER A 267 7.45 -13.61 0.82
C SER A 267 6.29 -14.25 1.57
N VAL A 268 5.08 -14.22 1.00
CA VAL A 268 3.88 -14.84 1.58
C VAL A 268 3.93 -16.35 1.47
N ALA A 269 4.50 -16.90 0.39
CA ALA A 269 4.76 -18.34 0.27
C ALA A 269 5.75 -18.81 1.35
N ALA A 270 6.84 -18.04 1.58
CA ALA A 270 7.80 -18.32 2.63
C ALA A 270 7.14 -18.32 4.04
N LEU A 271 6.29 -17.32 4.33
CA LEU A 271 5.50 -17.28 5.55
C LEU A 271 4.57 -18.50 5.65
N GLY A 272 3.89 -18.87 4.57
CA GLY A 272 3.00 -20.04 4.53
C GLY A 272 3.74 -21.34 4.85
N LEU A 273 4.92 -21.54 4.27
CA LEU A 273 5.78 -22.69 4.54
C LEU A 273 6.25 -22.70 6.00
N GLU A 274 6.63 -21.55 6.54
CA GLU A 274 7.03 -21.41 7.95
C GLU A 274 5.89 -21.77 8.92
N LEU A 275 4.68 -21.36 8.58
CA LEU A 275 3.46 -21.69 9.33
C LEU A 275 2.94 -23.11 9.02
N LYS A 276 3.66 -23.89 8.20
CA LYS A 276 3.30 -25.26 7.79
C LYS A 276 1.95 -25.33 7.08
N ILE A 277 1.59 -24.28 6.33
CA ILE A 277 0.41 -24.27 5.47
C ILE A 277 0.70 -25.15 4.25
N PRO A 278 -0.18 -26.10 3.89
CA PRO A 278 0.00 -26.94 2.71
C PRO A 278 0.16 -26.14 1.42
N LEU A 279 1.02 -26.63 0.51
CA LEU A 279 1.30 -25.95 -0.78
C LEU A 279 0.05 -25.72 -1.62
N GLU A 280 -0.89 -26.68 -1.60
CA GLU A 280 -2.17 -26.59 -2.30
C GLU A 280 -3.05 -25.44 -1.75
N VAL A 281 -2.96 -25.13 -0.45
CA VAL A 281 -3.67 -24.00 0.15
C VAL A 281 -3.02 -22.67 -0.24
N ILE A 282 -1.68 -22.63 -0.30
CA ILE A 282 -0.94 -21.47 -0.79
C ILE A 282 -1.31 -21.20 -2.26
N ALA A 283 -1.29 -22.24 -3.09
CA ALA A 283 -1.67 -22.15 -4.50
C ALA A 283 -3.10 -21.65 -4.68
N LYS A 284 -4.05 -22.20 -3.92
CA LYS A 284 -5.45 -21.76 -3.92
C LYS A 284 -5.59 -20.29 -3.51
N ALA A 285 -4.88 -19.85 -2.47
CA ALA A 285 -4.90 -18.48 -2.02
C ALA A 285 -4.38 -17.52 -3.10
N PHE A 286 -3.28 -17.85 -3.77
CA PHE A 286 -2.71 -17.01 -4.84
C PHE A 286 -3.65 -16.91 -6.06
N ALA A 287 -4.22 -18.03 -6.48
CA ALA A 287 -5.16 -18.06 -7.60
C ALA A 287 -6.48 -17.34 -7.29
N GLY A 288 -6.94 -17.38 -6.03
CA GLY A 288 -8.18 -16.73 -5.59
C GLY A 288 -8.04 -15.29 -5.14
N TYR A 289 -6.82 -14.76 -5.07
CA TYR A 289 -6.59 -13.40 -4.55
C TYR A 289 -7.08 -12.32 -5.52
N LYS A 290 -7.95 -11.44 -5.04
CA LYS A 290 -8.59 -10.37 -5.84
C LYS A 290 -7.86 -9.02 -5.74
N GLY A 291 -6.73 -8.97 -5.06
CA GLY A 291 -5.97 -7.75 -4.86
C GLY A 291 -6.46 -6.88 -3.70
N ALA A 292 -5.72 -5.81 -3.46
CA ALA A 292 -6.11 -4.72 -2.58
C ALA A 292 -6.68 -3.57 -3.41
N GLY A 293 -7.61 -2.81 -2.85
CA GLY A 293 -8.17 -1.64 -3.52
C GLY A 293 -7.08 -0.64 -3.90
N ARG A 294 -7.22 -0.02 -5.05
CA ARG A 294 -6.27 0.91 -5.64
C ARG A 294 -4.86 0.31 -5.88
N ARG A 295 -4.76 -0.98 -6.17
CA ARG A 295 -3.50 -1.66 -6.57
C ARG A 295 -3.78 -2.43 -7.85
N LEU A 296 -3.42 -1.84 -9.02
CA LEU A 296 -3.79 -2.33 -10.36
C LEU A 296 -5.29 -2.67 -10.42
N GLU A 297 -6.12 -1.81 -9.87
CA GLU A 297 -7.56 -2.06 -9.75
C GLU A 297 -8.29 -1.77 -11.06
N ILE A 298 -8.83 -2.79 -11.71
CA ILE A 298 -9.72 -2.60 -12.86
C ILE A 298 -11.01 -1.97 -12.36
N LYS A 299 -11.27 -0.74 -12.79
CA LYS A 299 -12.50 0.03 -12.51
C LYS A 299 -13.55 -0.18 -13.58
N PHE A 300 -13.10 -0.39 -14.82
CA PHE A 300 -13.93 -0.63 -15.98
C PHE A 300 -13.14 -1.42 -17.01
N GLN A 301 -13.80 -2.34 -17.69
CA GLN A 301 -13.24 -3.08 -18.81
C GLN A 301 -14.34 -3.51 -19.76
N ASP A 302 -14.14 -3.26 -21.05
CA ASP A 302 -14.96 -3.79 -22.11
C ASP A 302 -14.07 -4.20 -23.32
N LYS A 303 -14.66 -4.35 -24.51
CA LYS A 303 -13.93 -4.72 -25.73
C LYS A 303 -12.96 -3.63 -26.23
N ASP A 304 -13.24 -2.36 -25.90
CA ASP A 304 -12.52 -1.20 -26.43
C ASP A 304 -11.60 -0.53 -25.41
N PHE A 305 -11.92 -0.57 -24.09
CA PHE A 305 -11.15 0.15 -23.08
C PHE A 305 -10.97 -0.66 -21.81
N THR A 306 -9.82 -0.46 -21.18
CA THR A 306 -9.56 -0.88 -19.80
C THR A 306 -9.19 0.36 -18.98
N VAL A 307 -9.92 0.61 -17.88
CA VAL A 307 -9.62 1.70 -16.94
C VAL A 307 -9.15 1.12 -15.62
N ILE A 308 -7.95 1.53 -15.20
CA ILE A 308 -7.27 1.02 -14.02
C ILE A 308 -7.00 2.18 -13.05
N ASP A 309 -7.22 1.97 -11.76
CA ASP A 309 -6.77 2.86 -10.68
C ASP A 309 -5.62 2.22 -9.93
N ASP A 310 -4.55 2.99 -9.75
CA ASP A 310 -3.40 2.56 -8.97
C ASP A 310 -2.91 3.66 -8.03
N TYR A 311 -2.58 3.27 -6.81
CA TYR A 311 -2.10 4.17 -5.77
C TYR A 311 -0.67 4.65 -6.00
N ALA A 312 0.03 4.12 -7.02
CA ALA A 312 1.41 4.43 -7.35
C ALA A 312 1.64 5.94 -7.42
N HIS A 313 2.54 6.43 -6.60
CA HIS A 313 2.88 7.85 -6.45
C HIS A 313 4.38 8.10 -6.26
N HIS A 314 5.18 7.04 -6.16
CA HIS A 314 6.64 7.05 -6.21
C HIS A 314 7.13 6.61 -7.60
N PRO A 315 8.23 7.17 -8.15
CA PRO A 315 8.72 6.80 -9.48
C PRO A 315 8.96 5.29 -9.65
N THR A 316 9.44 4.61 -8.61
CA THR A 316 9.63 3.14 -8.61
C THR A 316 8.30 2.40 -8.79
N GLU A 317 7.26 2.83 -8.07
CA GLU A 317 5.91 2.24 -8.19
C GLU A 317 5.31 2.49 -9.58
N ILE A 318 5.41 3.73 -10.10
CA ILE A 318 4.92 4.10 -11.43
C ILE A 318 5.57 3.23 -12.50
N ARG A 319 6.90 3.05 -12.46
CA ARG A 319 7.61 2.15 -13.39
C ARG A 319 7.09 0.72 -13.30
N ALA A 320 6.91 0.20 -12.09
CA ALA A 320 6.44 -1.16 -11.87
C ALA A 320 5.00 -1.35 -12.40
N THR A 321 4.10 -0.40 -12.14
CA THR A 321 2.72 -0.40 -12.64
C THR A 321 2.69 -0.35 -14.16
N LEU A 322 3.41 0.59 -14.79
CA LEU A 322 3.45 0.70 -16.25
C LEU A 322 4.08 -0.53 -16.92
N ALA A 323 5.12 -1.13 -16.30
CA ALA A 323 5.70 -2.38 -16.76
C ALA A 323 4.69 -3.53 -16.73
N ALA A 324 3.94 -3.66 -15.64
CA ALA A 324 2.89 -4.68 -15.55
C ALA A 324 1.82 -4.50 -16.64
N LEU A 325 1.41 -3.26 -16.93
CA LEU A 325 0.42 -2.96 -17.96
C LEU A 325 0.90 -3.27 -19.39
N LYS A 326 2.19 -3.11 -19.68
CA LYS A 326 2.75 -3.49 -21.01
C LYS A 326 2.64 -4.99 -21.28
N HIS A 327 2.54 -5.83 -20.26
CA HIS A 327 2.30 -7.26 -20.42
C HIS A 327 0.81 -7.62 -20.63
N MET A 328 -0.12 -6.67 -20.38
CA MET A 328 -1.55 -6.93 -20.55
C MET A 328 -1.99 -7.10 -22.01
N HIS A 329 -1.39 -6.37 -22.91
CA HIS A 329 -1.54 -6.44 -24.39
C HIS A 329 -0.59 -5.39 -24.97
N SER A 330 -0.31 -5.45 -26.28
CA SER A 330 0.44 -4.41 -27.01
C SER A 330 -0.34 -3.09 -27.17
N SER A 331 -1.29 -2.82 -26.29
CA SER A 331 -2.14 -1.64 -26.32
C SER A 331 -1.41 -0.37 -25.87
N ARG A 332 -1.86 0.75 -26.40
CA ARG A 332 -1.40 2.07 -25.98
C ARG A 332 -1.80 2.35 -24.54
N ILE A 333 -0.86 2.85 -23.74
CA ILE A 333 -1.08 3.21 -22.34
C ILE A 333 -1.23 4.71 -22.22
N VAL A 334 -2.39 5.17 -21.76
CA VAL A 334 -2.66 6.54 -21.38
C VAL A 334 -2.56 6.64 -19.86
N ALA A 335 -1.51 7.29 -19.35
CA ALA A 335 -1.27 7.47 -17.93
C ALA A 335 -1.73 8.85 -17.47
N VAL A 336 -2.64 8.92 -16.52
CA VAL A 336 -3.01 10.16 -15.81
C VAL A 336 -2.35 10.14 -14.45
N PHE A 337 -1.54 11.14 -14.14
CA PHE A 337 -0.76 11.18 -12.92
C PHE A 337 -1.04 12.43 -12.08
N GLN A 338 -1.32 12.21 -10.79
CA GLN A 338 -1.40 13.25 -9.77
C GLN A 338 -0.16 13.16 -8.87
N PRO A 339 0.82 14.07 -8.98
CA PRO A 339 1.93 14.12 -8.04
C PRO A 339 1.41 14.30 -6.60
N HIS A 340 2.07 13.67 -5.64
CA HIS A 340 1.62 13.67 -4.25
C HIS A 340 2.71 14.24 -3.35
N ARG A 341 2.41 15.36 -2.66
CA ARG A 341 3.28 16.21 -1.84
C ARG A 341 4.28 17.04 -2.66
N TYR A 342 4.47 18.27 -2.24
CA TYR A 342 5.46 19.17 -2.84
C TYR A 342 6.88 18.72 -2.55
N SER A 343 7.16 18.28 -1.32
CA SER A 343 8.47 17.79 -0.89
C SER A 343 8.94 16.59 -1.73
N ARG A 344 8.07 15.60 -1.94
CA ARG A 344 8.38 14.43 -2.80
C ARG A 344 8.59 14.85 -4.26
N THR A 345 7.75 15.74 -4.78
CA THR A 345 7.87 16.22 -6.17
C THR A 345 9.21 16.91 -6.38
N GLN A 346 9.65 17.72 -5.43
CA GLN A 346 10.96 18.38 -5.46
C GLN A 346 12.12 17.39 -5.40
N LEU A 347 12.05 16.46 -4.44
CA LEU A 347 13.13 15.52 -4.16
C LEU A 347 13.38 14.55 -5.31
N LEU A 348 12.30 14.06 -5.95
CA LEU A 348 12.34 13.01 -6.97
C LEU A 348 12.04 13.52 -8.38
N LEU A 349 12.28 14.82 -8.64
CA LEU A 349 11.92 15.45 -9.92
C LEU A 349 12.58 14.77 -11.13
N GLU A 350 13.86 14.41 -11.01
CA GLU A 350 14.60 13.75 -12.08
C GLU A 350 14.07 12.32 -12.35
N GLU A 351 13.73 11.59 -11.29
CA GLU A 351 13.17 10.25 -11.37
C GLU A 351 11.76 10.28 -11.95
N PHE A 352 10.93 11.27 -11.59
CA PHE A 352 9.62 11.48 -12.20
C PHE A 352 9.76 11.76 -13.70
N GLY A 353 10.77 12.53 -14.12
CA GLY A 353 11.04 12.76 -15.53
C GLY A 353 11.32 11.50 -16.35
N ARG A 354 11.70 10.39 -15.70
CA ARG A 354 12.12 9.12 -16.36
C ARG A 354 11.15 7.96 -16.16
N CYS A 355 10.25 8.03 -15.17
CA CYS A 355 9.45 6.86 -14.78
C CYS A 355 8.32 6.50 -15.76
N PHE A 356 7.99 7.39 -16.72
CA PHE A 356 6.91 7.20 -17.69
C PHE A 356 7.37 6.60 -19.02
N ALA A 357 8.53 5.96 -19.09
CA ALA A 357 9.07 5.42 -20.35
C ALA A 357 8.06 4.53 -21.11
N GLN A 358 7.30 3.70 -20.40
CA GLN A 358 6.36 2.74 -20.98
C GLN A 358 4.94 3.30 -21.22
N ALA A 359 4.61 4.51 -20.79
CA ALA A 359 3.37 5.18 -21.16
C ALA A 359 3.50 5.81 -22.54
N ASP A 360 2.47 5.74 -23.36
CA ASP A 360 2.42 6.34 -24.69
C ASP A 360 1.93 7.80 -24.62
N VAL A 361 1.00 8.06 -23.70
CA VAL A 361 0.48 9.40 -23.39
C VAL A 361 0.56 9.62 -21.89
N VAL A 362 0.98 10.81 -21.46
CA VAL A 362 1.00 11.21 -20.05
C VAL A 362 0.15 12.47 -19.88
N VAL A 363 -0.79 12.44 -18.97
CA VAL A 363 -1.58 13.59 -18.53
C VAL A 363 -1.26 13.88 -17.08
N LEU A 364 -0.75 15.08 -16.78
CA LEU A 364 -0.49 15.50 -15.40
C LEU A 364 -1.59 16.41 -14.89
N THR A 365 -1.87 16.33 -13.61
CA THR A 365 -2.71 17.31 -12.90
C THR A 365 -1.94 17.92 -11.74
N ASP A 366 -2.56 18.90 -11.08
CA ASP A 366 -1.96 19.61 -9.94
C ASP A 366 -1.47 18.67 -8.84
N ILE A 367 -0.42 19.11 -8.14
CA ILE A 367 0.12 18.37 -7.00
C ILE A 367 -0.95 18.28 -5.90
N TYR A 368 -1.19 17.08 -5.40
CA TYR A 368 -1.98 16.86 -4.19
C TYR A 368 -1.14 17.18 -2.95
N PRO A 369 -1.48 18.21 -2.16
CA PRO A 369 -0.61 18.71 -1.10
C PRO A 369 -0.49 17.79 0.11
N ALA A 370 -1.47 16.93 0.38
CA ALA A 370 -1.51 16.05 1.58
C ALA A 370 -1.19 16.79 2.89
N SER A 371 -1.76 18.00 3.07
CA SER A 371 -1.56 18.91 4.21
C SER A 371 -0.18 19.58 4.27
N GLU A 372 0.67 19.45 3.26
CA GLU A 372 1.90 20.25 3.14
C GLU A 372 1.58 21.65 2.61
N PRO A 373 2.30 22.69 3.09
CA PRO A 373 2.28 23.99 2.45
C PRO A 373 2.93 23.91 1.07
N ALA A 374 2.46 24.75 0.14
CA ALA A 374 3.10 24.84 -1.18
C ALA A 374 4.56 25.30 -1.04
N ILE A 375 5.45 24.66 -1.80
CA ILE A 375 6.86 25.06 -1.90
C ILE A 375 6.99 25.98 -3.12
N PRO A 376 7.47 27.22 -2.96
CA PRO A 376 7.62 28.15 -4.08
C PRO A 376 8.43 27.54 -5.22
N GLY A 377 7.90 27.65 -6.44
CA GLY A 377 8.54 27.13 -7.65
C GLY A 377 8.36 25.62 -7.89
N ILE A 378 7.75 24.85 -7.00
CA ILE A 378 7.48 23.43 -7.21
C ILE A 378 6.05 23.25 -7.71
N THR A 379 5.93 22.85 -8.97
CA THR A 379 4.63 22.65 -9.67
C THR A 379 4.63 21.33 -10.46
N ALA A 380 3.46 20.91 -10.91
CA ALA A 380 3.33 19.75 -11.79
C ALA A 380 3.97 20.00 -13.17
N GLU A 381 4.04 21.25 -13.62
CA GLU A 381 4.70 21.64 -14.87
C GLU A 381 6.17 21.28 -14.90
N LEU A 382 6.90 21.36 -13.75
CA LEU A 382 8.29 20.93 -13.69
C LEU A 382 8.43 19.44 -14.04
N VAL A 383 7.51 18.63 -13.54
CA VAL A 383 7.48 17.18 -13.86
C VAL A 383 7.20 16.99 -15.35
N LEU A 384 6.25 17.76 -15.90
CA LEU A 384 5.91 17.72 -17.32
C LEU A 384 7.12 18.08 -18.20
N GLU A 385 7.83 19.15 -17.86
CA GLU A 385 9.04 19.58 -18.57
C GLU A 385 10.13 18.52 -18.52
N LYS A 386 10.34 17.87 -17.38
CA LYS A 386 11.31 16.79 -17.23
C LYS A 386 10.93 15.55 -18.05
N ILE A 387 9.65 15.20 -18.12
CA ILE A 387 9.18 14.11 -19.00
C ILE A 387 9.44 14.45 -20.46
N LYS A 388 9.09 15.65 -20.91
CA LYS A 388 9.33 16.11 -22.30
C LYS A 388 10.82 16.16 -22.64
N PHE A 389 11.66 16.56 -21.68
CA PHE A 389 13.12 16.56 -21.88
C PHE A 389 13.66 15.16 -22.10
N ASN A 390 13.23 14.17 -21.30
CA ASN A 390 13.71 12.79 -21.42
C ASN A 390 13.04 12.03 -22.60
N PHE A 391 11.84 12.42 -23.00
CA PHE A 391 11.05 11.77 -24.06
C PHE A 391 10.41 12.82 -24.98
N PRO A 392 11.21 13.43 -25.90
CA PRO A 392 10.75 14.57 -26.74
C PRO A 392 9.52 14.24 -27.60
N ASP A 393 9.41 13.00 -28.07
CA ASP A 393 8.34 12.56 -28.98
C ASP A 393 7.06 12.09 -28.23
N LYS A 394 7.11 12.04 -26.89
CA LYS A 394 5.99 11.58 -26.07
C LYS A 394 4.91 12.66 -25.98
N ILE A 395 3.65 12.23 -26.09
CA ILE A 395 2.51 13.13 -25.87
C ILE A 395 2.37 13.37 -24.36
N VAL A 396 2.69 14.58 -23.91
CA VAL A 396 2.57 14.99 -22.51
C VAL A 396 1.70 16.23 -22.44
N LYS A 397 0.62 16.14 -21.65
CA LYS A 397 -0.38 17.20 -21.45
C LYS A 397 -0.53 17.51 -19.96
N SER A 398 -1.02 18.72 -19.66
CA SER A 398 -1.44 19.14 -18.31
C SER A 398 -2.91 19.54 -18.36
N ALA A 399 -3.66 19.20 -17.33
CA ALA A 399 -5.06 19.57 -17.18
C ALA A 399 -5.48 19.61 -15.71
N SER A 400 -6.42 20.50 -15.35
CA SER A 400 -7.04 20.44 -14.02
C SER A 400 -7.88 19.16 -13.87
N LYS A 401 -8.14 18.75 -12.64
CA LYS A 401 -8.93 17.52 -12.36
C LYS A 401 -10.31 17.55 -13.04
N GLU A 402 -10.92 18.71 -13.12
CA GLU A 402 -12.22 18.92 -13.75
C GLU A 402 -12.17 18.76 -15.28
N GLN A 403 -11.02 19.06 -15.89
CA GLN A 403 -10.81 18.96 -17.33
C GLN A 403 -10.38 17.55 -17.78
N ILE A 404 -9.77 16.77 -16.89
CA ILE A 404 -9.24 15.43 -17.23
C ILE A 404 -10.30 14.51 -17.86
N PRO A 405 -11.55 14.39 -17.36
CA PRO A 405 -12.51 13.48 -17.97
C PRO A 405 -12.75 13.76 -19.44
N ALA A 406 -13.02 15.02 -19.79
CA ALA A 406 -13.24 15.41 -21.19
C ALA A 406 -11.98 15.24 -22.04
N LEU A 407 -10.80 15.63 -21.52
CA LEU A 407 -9.54 15.47 -22.22
C LEU A 407 -9.24 14.00 -22.51
N VAL A 408 -9.37 13.12 -21.51
CA VAL A 408 -9.06 11.70 -21.64
C VAL A 408 -10.01 11.02 -22.62
N LEU A 409 -11.32 11.26 -22.49
CA LEU A 409 -12.31 10.72 -23.44
C LEU A 409 -12.07 11.17 -24.89
N GLY A 410 -11.49 12.37 -25.09
CA GLY A 410 -11.16 12.87 -26.41
C GLY A 410 -9.85 12.34 -27.01
N ILE A 411 -9.02 11.63 -26.23
CA ILE A 411 -7.72 11.08 -26.69
C ILE A 411 -7.67 9.57 -26.67
N LEU A 412 -8.62 8.88 -26.02
CA LEU A 412 -8.71 7.43 -26.01
C LEU A 412 -9.12 6.86 -27.36
N ASP A 413 -8.37 5.89 -27.84
CA ASP A 413 -8.70 5.09 -29.01
C ASP A 413 -9.10 3.64 -28.57
N PRO A 414 -9.93 2.94 -29.36
CA PRO A 414 -10.27 1.56 -29.06
C PRO A 414 -9.02 0.67 -28.90
N GLY A 415 -8.98 -0.09 -27.83
CA GLY A 415 -7.84 -0.91 -27.44
C GLY A 415 -6.93 -0.26 -26.36
N ASP A 416 -7.16 1.00 -26.00
CA ASP A 416 -6.33 1.68 -25.00
C ASP A 416 -6.53 1.18 -23.58
N THR A 417 -5.45 1.22 -22.82
CA THR A 417 -5.46 1.09 -21.37
C THR A 417 -5.25 2.47 -20.73
N LEU A 418 -6.26 2.94 -20.02
CA LEU A 418 -6.18 4.15 -19.19
C LEU A 418 -5.78 3.77 -17.77
N VAL A 419 -4.71 4.36 -17.25
CA VAL A 419 -4.33 4.18 -15.85
C VAL A 419 -4.32 5.52 -15.10
N MET A 420 -5.03 5.57 -13.98
CA MET A 420 -5.02 6.67 -13.03
C MET A 420 -4.00 6.39 -11.93
N LEU A 421 -2.98 7.24 -11.80
CA LEU A 421 -1.86 7.07 -10.89
C LEU A 421 -1.86 8.17 -9.82
N GLY A 422 -1.80 7.80 -8.55
CA GLY A 422 -1.63 8.75 -7.47
C GLY A 422 -2.28 8.37 -6.15
N ALA A 423 -1.68 8.79 -5.04
CA ALA A 423 -2.17 8.54 -3.68
C ALA A 423 -3.29 9.50 -3.23
N GLY A 424 -3.51 10.59 -3.98
CA GLY A 424 -4.49 11.62 -3.68
C GLY A 424 -5.91 11.31 -4.13
N ASP A 425 -6.63 12.34 -4.50
CA ASP A 425 -8.05 12.29 -4.86
C ASP A 425 -8.32 12.04 -6.35
N ILE A 426 -7.30 11.70 -7.14
CA ILE A 426 -7.41 11.34 -8.56
C ILE A 426 -8.39 10.18 -8.81
N ILE A 427 -8.59 9.31 -7.82
CA ILE A 427 -9.59 8.23 -7.89
C ILE A 427 -11.00 8.75 -8.18
N LYS A 428 -11.37 9.95 -7.73
CA LYS A 428 -12.68 10.54 -8.01
C LYS A 428 -12.82 10.89 -9.50
N VAL A 429 -11.72 11.29 -10.14
CA VAL A 429 -11.67 11.53 -11.58
C VAL A 429 -11.82 10.22 -12.34
N SER A 430 -11.19 9.14 -11.86
CA SER A 430 -11.39 7.79 -12.40
C SER A 430 -12.87 7.38 -12.38
N ASP A 431 -13.56 7.60 -11.26
CA ASP A 431 -14.99 7.27 -11.14
C ASP A 431 -15.84 8.04 -12.16
N VAL A 432 -15.56 9.35 -12.36
CA VAL A 432 -16.25 10.17 -13.37
C VAL A 432 -16.01 9.66 -14.79
N VAL A 433 -14.75 9.34 -15.14
CA VAL A 433 -14.42 8.81 -16.48
C VAL A 433 -15.16 7.48 -16.72
N VAL A 434 -15.20 6.61 -15.73
CA VAL A 434 -15.93 5.32 -15.84
C VAL A 434 -17.43 5.54 -16.03
N GLU A 435 -18.03 6.49 -15.33
CA GLU A 435 -19.45 6.82 -15.50
C GLU A 435 -19.75 7.37 -16.91
N GLU A 436 -18.91 8.23 -17.45
CA GLU A 436 -19.08 8.74 -18.81
C GLU A 436 -18.89 7.64 -19.87
N LEU A 437 -17.89 6.77 -19.73
CA LEU A 437 -17.71 5.62 -20.62
C LEU A 437 -18.93 4.68 -20.63
N LYS A 438 -19.60 4.51 -19.50
CA LYS A 438 -20.84 3.71 -19.39
C LYS A 438 -22.05 4.36 -20.07
N LYS A 439 -22.11 5.71 -20.14
CA LYS A 439 -23.22 6.44 -20.77
C LYS A 439 -23.12 6.46 -22.29
N THR A 440 -21.93 6.40 -22.82
CA THR A 440 -21.68 6.43 -24.28
C THR A 440 -21.89 5.09 -24.97
N ARG A 441 -22.36 4.11 -24.26
CA ARG A 441 -22.64 2.72 -24.67
C ARG A 441 -23.97 2.24 -24.19
#